data_9848ccdb07077a3c67356c28e150ecc8
#
_entry.id   9848ccdb07077a3c67356c28e150ecc8
#
_cell.length_a   1.000
_cell.length_b   1.000
_cell.length_c   1.000
_cell.angle_alpha   90.00
_cell.angle_beta   90.00
_cell.angle_gamma   90.00
#
_symmetry.space_group_name_H-M   'P 1'
#
loop_
_entity.id
_entity.type
_entity.pdbx_description
1 polymer ?
#
loop_
_entity_poly.entity_id
_entity_poly.type
_entity_poly.pdbx_seq_one_letter_code
_entity_poly.pdbx_strand_id
1 'polypeptide(L)'
;MKRLIYISIILASASVAAQQKTDVLTRRLCHSSLETNVATWRYGNPALMKDRFASSLTTIDAFYRYDSQQEARLIEEGDGSNRAGIEAKAYVKKGSNDIWGEAGYDFGQRRNVMLNESSDYQTVYPYVTADLVGGDLHEENYRFSGGFAHTLKGGVTLGAFAGYNALLAYRTVDPRPRNLTSDLDFAAGMRWRWLGMALKAGKYKQTNVVKFYNETFQPTVYHATGLGTDYFRFRGSNTNTYYNGRNFGIQADAASALGKITDAGIHVAYDYFGFDKIISSLNELPMASVAEHRFNAAAHILTRFAATNTFAVEAEITRTQRDGNENIFGEAENNIYPEIASLTMFRRSTTEGSLRFAYEHTLGNVRIQARATGGYASDRWRYTEPERLMEGNAAIAGADAAVAWHANRCVLSAKAGASTRIRTSSKLTMPETETSALNVSAERQYLLMANNDCTYHAATQADFAANHRFGIFCRLAWTGFRYAGSVNASNYAATIGLVF
;
A
#
# COMPACT_ATOMS: atom_id res chain seq x y z
N MET A 1 27.37 -6.28 -2.23
CA MET A 1 26.17 -5.75 -1.58
C MET A 1 26.32 -5.51 -0.08
N LYS A 2 26.75 -6.46 0.76
CA LYS A 2 26.89 -6.26 2.23
C LYS A 2 27.73 -5.01 2.61
N ARG A 3 28.84 -4.71 1.91
CA ARG A 3 29.69 -3.53 2.21
C ARG A 3 29.06 -2.17 1.84
N LEU A 4 28.20 -2.13 0.84
CA LEU A 4 27.48 -0.90 0.45
C LEU A 4 26.38 -0.51 1.47
N ILE A 5 25.70 -1.48 2.06
CA ILE A 5 24.69 -1.25 3.11
C ILE A 5 25.36 -0.65 4.37
N TYR A 6 26.52 -1.17 4.78
CA TYR A 6 27.28 -0.63 5.91
C TYR A 6 27.76 0.82 5.66
N ILE A 7 28.18 1.14 4.47
CA ILE A 7 28.67 2.48 4.10
C ILE A 7 27.50 3.49 4.11
N SER A 8 26.32 3.11 3.62
CA SER A 8 25.14 3.98 3.62
C SER A 8 24.62 4.27 5.04
N ILE A 9 24.65 3.28 5.92
CA ILE A 9 24.24 3.42 7.34
C ILE A 9 25.26 4.30 8.09
N ILE A 10 26.55 4.13 7.87
CA ILE A 10 27.61 4.90 8.52
C ILE A 10 27.63 6.36 8.04
N LEU A 11 27.42 6.62 6.75
CA LEU A 11 27.34 7.97 6.18
C LEU A 11 26.09 8.73 6.66
N ALA A 12 24.95 8.05 6.79
CA ALA A 12 23.75 8.66 7.36
C ALA A 12 23.94 9.03 8.85
N SER A 13 24.58 8.17 9.65
CA SER A 13 24.81 8.41 11.06
C SER A 13 25.82 9.53 11.35
N ALA A 14 26.87 9.67 10.54
CA ALA A 14 27.90 10.68 10.72
C ALA A 14 27.43 12.11 10.41
N SER A 15 26.50 12.29 9.48
CA SER A 15 25.98 13.60 9.09
C SER A 15 24.93 14.16 10.06
N VAL A 16 24.24 13.31 10.81
CA VAL A 16 23.20 13.70 11.80
C VAL A 16 23.81 14.28 13.08
N ALA A 17 25.06 13.91 13.40
CA ALA A 17 25.69 14.27 14.68
C ALA A 17 26.03 15.76 14.85
N ALA A 18 26.03 16.57 13.80
CA ALA A 18 26.66 17.88 13.82
C ALA A 18 25.75 19.09 14.14
N GLN A 19 24.40 18.98 14.16
CA GLN A 19 23.57 20.18 14.06
C GLN A 19 22.34 20.32 14.96
N GLN A 20 22.06 19.44 15.93
CA GLN A 20 20.78 19.55 16.66
C GLN A 20 20.92 19.75 18.18
N LYS A 21 20.41 20.92 18.63
CA LYS A 21 20.27 21.28 20.05
C LYS A 21 19.04 20.62 20.71
N THR A 22 18.08 20.10 19.93
CA THR A 22 16.83 19.55 20.42
C THR A 22 16.98 18.08 20.79
N ASP A 23 16.46 17.69 21.95
CA ASP A 23 16.46 16.30 22.45
C ASP A 23 15.76 15.32 21.46
N VAL A 24 16.26 14.09 21.40
CA VAL A 24 15.77 13.05 20.48
C VAL A 24 14.28 12.72 20.68
N LEU A 25 13.78 12.74 21.93
CA LEU A 25 12.36 12.47 22.19
C LEU A 25 11.47 13.62 21.71
N THR A 26 11.91 14.87 21.87
CA THR A 26 11.18 16.03 21.32
C THR A 26 11.11 15.96 19.80
N ARG A 27 12.20 15.57 19.13
CA ARG A 27 12.20 15.37 17.67
C ARG A 27 11.23 14.26 17.27
N ARG A 28 11.23 13.14 17.99
CA ARG A 28 10.31 12.03 17.79
C ARG A 28 8.85 12.47 17.91
N LEU A 29 8.53 13.23 18.96
CA LEU A 29 7.20 13.80 19.18
C LEU A 29 6.77 14.76 18.05
N CYS A 30 7.68 15.61 17.56
CA CYS A 30 7.40 16.49 16.43
C CYS A 30 7.03 15.71 15.16
N HIS A 31 7.71 14.59 14.88
CA HIS A 31 7.41 13.73 13.74
C HIS A 31 6.05 12.99 13.85
N SER A 32 5.48 12.87 15.05
CA SER A 32 4.18 12.26 15.32
C SER A 32 3.05 13.27 15.57
N SER A 33 3.31 14.58 15.44
CA SER A 33 2.29 15.61 15.65
C SER A 33 1.17 15.56 14.62
N LEU A 34 0.01 16.08 14.95
CA LEU A 34 -1.12 16.21 14.01
C LEU A 34 -0.71 17.00 12.76
N GLU A 35 0.02 18.08 12.93
CA GLU A 35 0.48 18.95 11.85
C GLU A 35 1.30 18.21 10.78
N THR A 36 2.16 17.27 11.16
CA THR A 36 2.99 16.49 10.23
C THR A 36 2.22 15.36 9.54
N ASN A 37 1.05 14.98 10.09
CA ASN A 37 0.24 13.84 9.63
C ASN A 37 -1.07 14.26 8.92
N VAL A 38 -1.32 15.56 8.77
CA VAL A 38 -2.42 16.10 7.96
C VAL A 38 -1.97 16.27 6.51
N ALA A 39 -2.88 16.07 5.58
CA ALA A 39 -2.67 16.24 4.13
C ALA A 39 -1.46 15.46 3.58
N THR A 40 -1.28 14.23 4.05
CA THR A 40 -0.12 13.41 3.68
C THR A 40 -0.06 13.05 2.20
N TRP A 41 -1.19 13.02 1.50
CA TRP A 41 -1.30 12.81 0.06
C TRP A 41 -0.50 13.84 -0.78
N ARG A 42 -0.30 15.08 -0.30
CA ARG A 42 0.49 16.11 -0.98
C ARG A 42 1.97 15.74 -1.13
N TYR A 43 2.50 14.88 -0.26
CA TYR A 43 3.90 14.48 -0.27
C TYR A 43 4.28 13.46 -1.34
N GLY A 44 3.34 13.06 -2.19
CA GLY A 44 3.64 12.46 -3.49
C GLY A 44 4.44 13.40 -4.41
N ASN A 45 4.37 14.72 -4.18
CA ASN A 45 5.28 15.70 -4.76
C ASN A 45 6.55 15.82 -3.90
N PRO A 46 7.73 15.38 -4.38
CA PRO A 46 8.96 15.41 -3.59
C PRO A 46 9.41 16.83 -3.21
N ALA A 47 9.02 17.88 -3.95
CA ALA A 47 9.32 19.25 -3.56
C ALA A 47 8.56 19.71 -2.31
N LEU A 48 7.39 19.10 -2.01
CA LEU A 48 6.59 19.38 -0.82
C LEU A 48 7.10 18.66 0.44
N MET A 49 8.01 17.70 0.29
CA MET A 49 8.73 17.10 1.42
C MET A 49 9.65 18.10 2.11
N LYS A 50 10.07 19.18 1.40
CA LYS A 50 10.81 20.27 2.00
C LYS A 50 10.00 20.91 3.12
N ASP A 51 10.60 20.96 4.28
CA ASP A 51 9.99 21.51 5.50
C ASP A 51 8.78 20.70 6.06
N ARG A 52 8.56 19.46 5.59
CA ARG A 52 7.54 18.57 6.19
C ARG A 52 7.75 18.36 7.67
N PHE A 53 9.00 18.15 8.07
CA PHE A 53 9.39 17.99 9.46
C PHE A 53 10.28 19.14 9.92
N ALA A 54 10.08 19.54 11.16
CA ALA A 54 10.87 20.63 11.76
C ALA A 54 12.32 20.24 12.04
N SER A 55 12.60 18.95 12.23
CA SER A 55 13.90 18.43 12.63
C SER A 55 14.26 17.14 11.90
N SER A 56 15.56 16.83 11.83
CA SER A 56 16.05 15.55 11.34
C SER A 56 15.73 14.44 12.33
N LEU A 57 15.43 13.25 11.81
CA LEU A 57 15.20 12.04 12.59
C LEU A 57 15.61 10.83 11.77
N THR A 58 16.33 9.90 12.41
CA THR A 58 16.65 8.60 11.83
C THR A 58 16.17 7.51 12.78
N THR A 59 15.55 6.48 12.25
CA THR A 59 15.16 5.27 12.99
C THR A 59 15.71 4.03 12.29
N ILE A 60 16.10 3.05 13.09
CA ILE A 60 16.47 1.71 12.63
C ILE A 60 15.75 0.75 13.55
N ASP A 61 14.94 -0.11 13.01
CA ASP A 61 14.12 -1.02 13.81
C ASP A 61 14.06 -2.44 13.21
N ALA A 62 13.89 -3.39 14.12
CA ALA A 62 13.52 -4.76 13.81
C ALA A 62 12.08 -5.00 14.23
N PHE A 63 11.34 -5.74 13.41
CA PHE A 63 9.94 -6.02 13.69
C PHE A 63 9.60 -7.49 13.45
N TYR A 64 8.55 -7.92 14.14
CA TYR A 64 7.85 -9.17 13.87
C TYR A 64 6.35 -8.88 13.75
N ARG A 65 5.71 -9.44 12.72
CA ARG A 65 4.26 -9.35 12.49
C ARG A 65 3.69 -10.75 12.38
N TYR A 66 2.54 -10.95 12.99
CA TYR A 66 1.79 -12.20 12.94
C TYR A 66 0.33 -11.89 12.63
N ASP A 67 -0.19 -12.45 11.53
CA ASP A 67 -1.59 -12.38 11.14
C ASP A 67 -2.22 -13.77 11.25
N SER A 68 -3.44 -13.81 11.79
CA SER A 68 -4.22 -15.04 11.93
C SER A 68 -5.68 -14.74 11.69
N GLN A 69 -6.30 -15.56 10.87
CA GLN A 69 -7.71 -15.48 10.51
C GLN A 69 -8.35 -16.84 10.78
N GLN A 70 -9.57 -16.85 11.32
CA GLN A 70 -10.33 -18.10 11.51
C GLN A 70 -10.71 -18.72 10.16
N GLU A 71 -10.95 -17.85 9.18
CA GLU A 71 -11.22 -18.19 7.80
C GLU A 71 -10.66 -17.08 6.91
N ALA A 72 -10.00 -17.45 5.81
CA ALA A 72 -9.39 -16.49 4.90
C ALA A 72 -10.39 -15.44 4.42
N ARG A 73 -10.06 -14.17 4.56
CA ARG A 73 -10.84 -13.06 3.98
C ARG A 73 -10.87 -13.18 2.47
N LEU A 74 -9.70 -13.30 1.89
CA LEU A 74 -9.48 -13.62 0.49
C LEU A 74 -8.68 -14.92 0.45
N ILE A 75 -9.23 -15.94 -0.15
CA ILE A 75 -8.57 -17.26 -0.23
C ILE A 75 -7.26 -17.19 -1.02
N GLU A 76 -7.13 -16.20 -1.91
CA GLU A 76 -5.95 -15.92 -2.69
C GLU A 76 -4.83 -15.25 -1.91
N GLU A 77 -5.10 -14.76 -0.71
CA GLU A 77 -4.11 -14.17 0.20
C GLU A 77 -3.82 -15.05 1.42
N GLY A 78 -4.61 -16.14 1.58
CA GLY A 78 -4.45 -17.10 2.67
C GLY A 78 -5.12 -16.69 3.98
N ASP A 79 -5.02 -17.55 5.00
CA ASP A 79 -5.66 -17.39 6.30
C ASP A 79 -4.75 -16.87 7.40
N GLY A 80 -3.52 -16.54 7.06
CA GLY A 80 -2.59 -15.93 8.00
C GLY A 80 -1.19 -15.76 7.44
N SER A 81 -0.38 -15.02 8.19
CA SER A 81 1.01 -14.79 7.82
C SER A 81 1.90 -14.58 9.04
N ASN A 82 3.17 -14.83 8.88
CA ASN A 82 4.21 -14.37 9.77
C ASN A 82 5.28 -13.64 8.96
N ARG A 83 5.85 -12.58 9.52
CA ARG A 83 6.86 -11.78 8.83
C ARG A 83 7.79 -11.14 9.84
N ALA A 84 9.10 -11.30 9.63
CA ALA A 84 10.14 -10.64 10.40
C ALA A 84 10.99 -9.77 9.49
N GLY A 85 11.49 -8.65 9.99
CA GLY A 85 12.30 -7.78 9.15
C GLY A 85 13.03 -6.70 9.93
N ILE A 86 13.83 -5.95 9.17
CA ILE A 86 14.52 -4.75 9.61
C ILE A 86 14.18 -3.60 8.68
N GLU A 87 14.04 -2.41 9.23
CA GLU A 87 13.76 -1.19 8.49
C GLU A 87 14.61 -0.04 9.01
N ALA A 88 15.10 0.80 8.11
CA ALA A 88 15.78 2.04 8.42
C ALA A 88 15.10 3.19 7.70
N LYS A 89 14.77 4.27 8.42
CA LYS A 89 14.17 5.49 7.88
C LYS A 89 14.99 6.69 8.32
N ALA A 90 15.26 7.59 7.41
CA ALA A 90 15.97 8.82 7.71
C ALA A 90 15.31 10.02 7.04
N TYR A 91 15.23 11.11 7.78
CA TYR A 91 14.92 12.42 7.26
C TYR A 91 15.98 13.41 7.80
N VAL A 92 16.69 14.05 6.90
CA VAL A 92 17.81 14.94 7.23
C VAL A 92 17.52 16.34 6.68
N LYS A 93 17.43 17.31 7.57
CA LYS A 93 17.24 18.72 7.24
C LYS A 93 18.58 19.45 7.32
N LYS A 94 19.04 20.04 6.21
CA LYS A 94 20.33 20.75 6.16
C LYS A 94 20.23 22.03 5.31
N GLY A 95 19.92 23.15 5.96
CA GLY A 95 19.81 24.45 5.27
C GLY A 95 18.71 24.43 4.21
N SER A 96 19.08 24.73 2.95
CA SER A 96 18.16 24.71 1.82
C SER A 96 17.81 23.31 1.33
N ASN A 97 18.43 22.25 1.87
CA ASN A 97 18.23 20.87 1.45
C ASN A 97 17.51 20.06 2.52
N ASP A 98 16.56 19.25 2.11
CA ASP A 98 16.01 18.15 2.89
C ASP A 98 16.21 16.85 2.11
N ILE A 99 16.70 15.82 2.78
CA ILE A 99 17.02 14.51 2.20
C ILE A 99 16.29 13.47 3.04
N TRP A 100 15.66 12.51 2.42
CA TRP A 100 15.01 11.40 3.11
C TRP A 100 15.26 10.09 2.39
N GLY A 101 15.09 9.01 3.10
CA GLY A 101 15.21 7.67 2.52
C GLY A 101 14.74 6.60 3.49
N GLU A 102 14.47 5.46 2.92
CA GLU A 102 14.04 4.24 3.61
C GLU A 102 14.71 3.04 2.96
N ALA A 103 15.16 2.10 3.80
CA ALA A 103 15.67 0.81 3.38
C ALA A 103 15.04 -0.25 4.28
N GLY A 104 14.56 -1.34 3.69
CA GLY A 104 13.93 -2.42 4.43
C GLY A 104 14.19 -3.77 3.80
N TYR A 105 14.27 -4.78 4.65
CA TYR A 105 14.27 -6.19 4.28
C TYR A 105 13.34 -6.93 5.22
N ASP A 106 12.45 -7.71 4.66
CA ASP A 106 11.62 -8.62 5.44
C ASP A 106 11.44 -9.96 4.73
N PHE A 107 11.23 -10.97 5.53
CA PHE A 107 10.95 -12.33 5.09
C PHE A 107 9.83 -12.93 5.92
N GLY A 108 9.15 -13.91 5.34
CA GLY A 108 8.04 -14.56 6.02
C GLY A 108 7.31 -15.56 5.15
N GLN A 109 6.08 -15.85 5.56
CA GLN A 109 5.25 -16.85 4.93
C GLN A 109 3.78 -16.42 5.01
N ARG A 110 3.04 -16.57 3.91
CA ARG A 110 1.58 -16.60 3.90
C ARG A 110 1.10 -18.05 3.90
N ARG A 111 0.13 -18.36 4.75
CA ARG A 111 -0.39 -19.71 4.93
C ARG A 111 -1.66 -19.93 4.13
N ASN A 112 -1.83 -21.14 3.61
CA ASN A 112 -3.04 -21.61 2.95
C ASN A 112 -3.50 -20.68 1.81
N VAL A 113 -2.57 -20.20 0.98
CA VAL A 113 -2.87 -19.41 -0.22
C VAL A 113 -3.46 -20.33 -1.27
N MET A 114 -4.69 -20.08 -1.71
CA MET A 114 -5.40 -20.86 -2.74
C MET A 114 -5.76 -19.96 -3.92
N LEU A 115 -5.98 -20.54 -5.08
CA LEU A 115 -6.39 -19.85 -6.32
C LEU A 115 -5.46 -18.68 -6.70
N ASN A 116 -4.22 -18.72 -6.26
CA ASN A 116 -3.23 -17.69 -6.56
C ASN A 116 -1.82 -18.26 -6.58
N GLU A 117 -1.20 -18.25 -7.74
CA GLU A 117 0.20 -18.58 -7.96
C GLU A 117 1.08 -17.33 -8.14
N SER A 118 0.53 -16.12 -8.03
CA SER A 118 1.27 -14.86 -8.14
C SER A 118 1.72 -14.32 -6.78
N SER A 119 2.73 -13.46 -6.77
CA SER A 119 3.17 -12.79 -5.55
C SER A 119 2.31 -11.59 -5.18
N ASP A 120 1.82 -10.87 -6.17
CA ASP A 120 1.21 -9.55 -6.02
C ASP A 120 -0.23 -9.56 -6.58
N TYR A 121 -1.07 -10.38 -5.91
CA TYR A 121 -2.44 -10.70 -6.36
C TYR A 121 -3.27 -9.46 -6.72
N GLN A 122 -3.33 -8.48 -5.82
CA GLN A 122 -4.15 -7.28 -6.03
C GLN A 122 -3.68 -6.45 -7.23
N THR A 123 -2.38 -6.39 -7.44
CA THR A 123 -1.79 -5.64 -8.57
C THR A 123 -2.09 -6.30 -9.91
N VAL A 124 -2.02 -7.62 -9.99
CA VAL A 124 -2.20 -8.36 -11.25
C VAL A 124 -3.64 -8.81 -11.51
N TYR A 125 -4.55 -8.68 -10.52
CA TYR A 125 -5.96 -8.98 -10.73
C TYR A 125 -6.57 -8.11 -11.84
N PRO A 126 -7.41 -8.64 -12.77
CA PRO A 126 -8.07 -9.95 -12.72
C PRO A 126 -7.25 -11.11 -13.33
N TYR A 127 -6.13 -10.84 -13.98
CA TYR A 127 -5.41 -11.81 -14.79
C TYR A 127 -4.37 -12.60 -13.99
N VAL A 128 -4.84 -13.35 -13.00
CA VAL A 128 -4.01 -14.13 -12.09
C VAL A 128 -3.73 -15.52 -12.66
N THR A 129 -2.56 -16.08 -12.35
CA THR A 129 -2.31 -17.51 -12.52
C THR A 129 -2.77 -18.23 -11.26
N ALA A 130 -3.59 -19.27 -11.38
CA ALA A 130 -4.26 -19.93 -10.27
C ALA A 130 -4.18 -21.45 -10.34
N ASP A 131 -4.21 -22.12 -9.20
CA ASP A 131 -4.41 -23.56 -9.05
C ASP A 131 -5.44 -23.85 -7.94
N LEU A 132 -5.94 -25.09 -7.90
CA LEU A 132 -6.92 -25.53 -6.90
C LEU A 132 -6.28 -26.24 -5.69
N VAL A 133 -4.98 -26.42 -5.67
CA VAL A 133 -4.25 -27.15 -4.60
C VAL A 133 -3.89 -26.20 -3.48
N GLY A 134 -3.32 -25.05 -3.85
CA GLY A 134 -2.89 -24.03 -2.90
C GLY A 134 -1.66 -24.44 -2.06
N GLY A 135 -1.44 -23.73 -0.98
CA GLY A 135 -0.38 -24.00 0.00
C GLY A 135 0.29 -22.76 0.54
N ASP A 136 1.35 -22.96 1.31
CA ASP A 136 2.09 -21.90 1.97
C ASP A 136 3.06 -21.22 1.02
N LEU A 137 3.01 -19.89 0.96
CA LEU A 137 3.84 -19.06 0.09
C LEU A 137 4.91 -18.34 0.93
N HIS A 138 6.18 -18.69 0.71
CA HIS A 138 7.32 -18.01 1.32
C HIS A 138 7.61 -16.70 0.57
N GLU A 139 7.95 -15.66 1.31
CA GLU A 139 8.19 -14.33 0.77
C GLU A 139 9.47 -13.71 1.32
N GLU A 140 10.22 -13.04 0.44
CA GLU A 140 11.34 -12.17 0.79
C GLU A 140 11.17 -10.84 0.07
N ASN A 141 11.21 -9.75 0.81
CA ASN A 141 10.94 -8.43 0.28
C ASN A 141 12.07 -7.44 0.58
N TYR A 142 12.53 -6.74 -0.43
CA TYR A 142 13.59 -5.73 -0.38
C TYR A 142 13.03 -4.39 -0.83
N ARG A 143 13.10 -3.37 0.02
CA ARG A 143 12.61 -2.02 -0.26
C ARG A 143 13.72 -1.01 -0.09
N PHE A 144 13.86 -0.14 -1.08
CA PHE A 144 14.77 0.99 -1.05
C PHE A 144 14.08 2.20 -1.63
N SER A 145 14.12 3.31 -0.94
CA SER A 145 13.65 4.56 -1.52
C SER A 145 14.45 5.74 -0.99
N GLY A 146 14.46 6.82 -1.75
CA GLY A 146 15.11 8.03 -1.33
C GLY A 146 14.71 9.22 -2.19
N GLY A 147 14.84 10.40 -1.60
CA GLY A 147 14.54 11.63 -2.29
C GLY A 147 15.28 12.80 -1.67
N PHE A 148 15.27 13.87 -2.40
CA PHE A 148 15.77 15.16 -1.94
C PHE A 148 14.86 16.30 -2.38
N ALA A 149 14.87 17.38 -1.63
CA ALA A 149 14.26 18.65 -2.00
C ALA A 149 15.22 19.80 -1.73
N HIS A 150 15.34 20.71 -2.67
CA HIS A 150 16.24 21.87 -2.61
C HIS A 150 15.49 23.15 -2.91
N THR A 151 15.64 24.15 -2.05
CA THR A 151 15.07 25.49 -2.28
C THR A 151 16.12 26.38 -2.91
N LEU A 152 15.82 26.86 -4.13
CA LEU A 152 16.64 27.78 -4.91
C LEU A 152 16.52 29.23 -4.38
N LYS A 153 17.48 30.06 -4.76
CA LYS A 153 17.37 31.53 -4.60
C LYS A 153 16.12 32.00 -5.38
N GLY A 154 15.19 32.68 -4.73
CA GLY A 154 13.91 33.08 -5.32
C GLY A 154 12.70 32.25 -4.86
N GLY A 155 12.90 31.26 -3.96
CA GLY A 155 11.82 30.56 -3.28
C GLY A 155 11.18 29.41 -4.07
N VAL A 156 11.76 29.02 -5.21
CA VAL A 156 11.39 27.79 -5.92
C VAL A 156 12.04 26.60 -5.23
N THR A 157 11.26 25.57 -4.92
CA THR A 157 11.76 24.30 -4.41
C THR A 157 11.62 23.24 -5.49
N LEU A 158 12.71 22.53 -5.77
CA LEU A 158 12.74 21.35 -6.64
C LEU A 158 12.92 20.11 -5.79
N GLY A 159 12.30 19.01 -6.19
CA GLY A 159 12.43 17.73 -5.51
C GLY A 159 12.50 16.57 -6.50
N ALA A 160 13.18 15.51 -6.10
CA ALA A 160 13.24 14.24 -6.81
C ALA A 160 13.14 13.08 -5.82
N PHE A 161 12.59 11.98 -6.30
CA PHE A 161 12.40 10.74 -5.54
C PHE A 161 12.64 9.55 -6.46
N ALA A 162 13.21 8.49 -5.92
CA ALA A 162 13.28 7.18 -6.54
C ALA A 162 12.96 6.11 -5.49
N GLY A 163 12.21 5.09 -5.90
CA GLY A 163 11.84 3.94 -5.09
C GLY A 163 12.04 2.65 -5.87
N TYR A 164 12.44 1.60 -5.18
CA TYR A 164 12.57 0.25 -5.71
C TYR A 164 12.08 -0.78 -4.70
N ASN A 165 11.18 -1.65 -5.14
CA ASN A 165 10.69 -2.78 -4.38
C ASN A 165 10.93 -4.08 -5.15
N ALA A 166 11.55 -5.07 -4.51
CA ALA A 166 11.75 -6.40 -5.07
C ALA A 166 11.17 -7.44 -4.12
N LEU A 167 10.24 -8.25 -4.63
CA LEU A 167 9.57 -9.31 -3.88
C LEU A 167 9.84 -10.64 -4.56
N LEU A 168 10.44 -11.58 -3.84
CA LEU A 168 10.51 -12.99 -4.19
C LEU A 168 9.43 -13.75 -3.42
N ALA A 169 8.58 -14.48 -4.14
CA ALA A 169 7.58 -15.34 -3.52
C ALA A 169 7.61 -16.73 -4.16
N TYR A 170 7.62 -17.79 -3.34
CA TYR A 170 7.74 -19.16 -3.83
C TYR A 170 7.08 -20.16 -2.90
N ARG A 171 6.70 -21.32 -3.47
CA ARG A 171 6.20 -22.48 -2.76
C ARG A 171 7.16 -23.66 -2.92
N THR A 172 7.29 -24.50 -1.90
CA THR A 172 8.18 -25.66 -1.89
C THR A 172 7.48 -26.99 -2.20
N VAL A 173 6.15 -26.98 -2.25
CA VAL A 173 5.28 -28.13 -2.56
C VAL A 173 4.56 -27.86 -3.88
N ASP A 174 4.35 -28.90 -4.70
CA ASP A 174 3.70 -28.79 -6.00
C ASP A 174 2.21 -28.40 -5.88
N PRO A 175 1.76 -27.47 -6.70
CA PRO A 175 2.46 -26.65 -7.71
C PRO A 175 3.49 -25.72 -7.06
N ARG A 176 4.64 -25.54 -7.71
CA ARG A 176 5.72 -24.67 -7.17
C ARG A 176 5.83 -23.38 -7.98
N PRO A 177 5.03 -22.35 -7.65
CA PRO A 177 5.26 -21.03 -8.19
C PRO A 177 6.57 -20.47 -7.69
N ARG A 178 7.26 -19.78 -8.56
CA ARG A 178 8.37 -18.90 -8.23
C ARG A 178 8.17 -17.58 -8.92
N ASN A 179 7.94 -16.56 -8.12
CA ASN A 179 7.65 -15.21 -8.57
C ASN A 179 8.77 -14.27 -8.19
N LEU A 180 9.17 -13.44 -9.12
CA LEU A 180 10.06 -12.32 -8.84
C LEU A 180 9.38 -11.04 -9.33
N THR A 181 9.00 -10.19 -8.39
CA THR A 181 8.43 -8.87 -8.66
C THR A 181 9.51 -7.81 -8.54
N SER A 182 9.49 -6.86 -9.43
CA SER A 182 10.34 -5.67 -9.44
C SER A 182 9.47 -4.47 -9.76
N ASP A 183 9.43 -3.51 -8.85
CA ASP A 183 8.69 -2.28 -8.99
C ASP A 183 9.62 -1.08 -8.77
N LEU A 184 9.73 -0.23 -9.78
CA LEU A 184 10.64 0.91 -9.83
C LEU A 184 9.83 2.17 -10.09
N ASP A 185 9.92 3.13 -9.16
CA ASP A 185 9.21 4.39 -9.20
C ASP A 185 10.15 5.58 -9.19
N PHE A 186 9.80 6.59 -9.95
CA PHE A 186 10.44 7.90 -9.97
C PHE A 186 9.40 9.00 -9.83
N ALA A 187 9.76 10.07 -9.13
CA ALA A 187 8.98 11.31 -9.12
C ALA A 187 9.91 12.53 -9.19
N ALA A 188 9.46 13.53 -9.91
CA ALA A 188 10.08 14.84 -9.93
C ALA A 188 9.02 15.89 -9.64
N GLY A 189 9.35 16.87 -8.80
CA GLY A 189 8.40 17.86 -8.38
C GLY A 189 9.00 19.26 -8.24
N MET A 190 8.10 20.24 -8.32
CA MET A 190 8.40 21.66 -8.13
C MET A 190 7.36 22.29 -7.19
N ARG A 191 7.80 23.20 -6.35
CA ARG A 191 6.93 24.11 -5.58
C ARG A 191 7.37 25.56 -5.82
N TRP A 192 6.43 26.41 -6.13
CA TRP A 192 6.64 27.84 -6.20
C TRP A 192 5.55 28.56 -5.42
N ARG A 193 5.96 29.24 -4.35
CA ARG A 193 5.03 29.89 -3.41
C ARG A 193 3.99 28.89 -2.89
N TRP A 194 2.73 29.06 -3.27
CA TRP A 194 1.57 28.26 -2.87
C TRP A 194 1.21 27.12 -3.85
N LEU A 195 1.86 27.08 -5.02
CA LEU A 195 1.63 26.07 -6.05
C LEU A 195 2.69 24.97 -6.03
N GLY A 196 2.29 23.72 -6.17
CA GLY A 196 3.13 22.58 -6.37
C GLY A 196 2.68 21.75 -7.56
N MET A 197 3.62 21.16 -8.28
CA MET A 197 3.36 20.17 -9.35
C MET A 197 4.38 19.05 -9.27
N ALA A 198 3.96 17.84 -9.61
CA ALA A 198 4.85 16.69 -9.75
C ALA A 198 4.44 15.77 -10.88
N LEU A 199 5.44 15.10 -11.45
CA LEU A 199 5.31 14.02 -12.41
C LEU A 199 5.86 12.74 -11.78
N LYS A 200 5.22 11.63 -12.05
CA LYS A 200 5.62 10.29 -11.61
C LYS A 200 5.73 9.38 -12.81
N ALA A 201 6.66 8.44 -12.79
CA ALA A 201 6.80 7.39 -13.78
C ALA A 201 7.40 6.16 -13.12
N GLY A 202 7.02 4.96 -13.59
CA GLY A 202 7.57 3.75 -13.03
C GLY A 202 7.44 2.55 -13.96
N LYS A 203 8.08 1.48 -13.55
CA LYS A 203 8.16 0.22 -14.26
C LYS A 203 7.87 -0.93 -13.31
N TYR A 204 6.86 -1.71 -13.62
CA TYR A 204 6.48 -2.93 -12.92
C TYR A 204 6.85 -4.15 -13.75
N LYS A 205 7.41 -5.18 -13.14
CA LYS A 205 7.58 -6.49 -13.76
C LYS A 205 7.41 -7.57 -12.71
N GLN A 206 6.62 -8.59 -13.02
CA GLN A 206 6.52 -9.81 -12.24
C GLN A 206 6.72 -11.01 -13.16
N THR A 207 7.66 -11.88 -12.84
CA THR A 207 7.77 -13.21 -13.46
C THR A 207 6.99 -14.20 -12.61
N ASN A 208 6.28 -15.11 -13.26
CA ASN A 208 5.51 -16.16 -12.62
C ASN A 208 5.80 -17.48 -13.33
N VAL A 209 6.57 -18.33 -12.67
CA VAL A 209 6.98 -19.64 -13.19
C VAL A 209 6.39 -20.71 -12.28
N VAL A 210 5.46 -21.53 -12.81
CA VAL A 210 4.83 -22.62 -12.10
C VAL A 210 5.37 -23.94 -12.62
N LYS A 211 5.98 -24.75 -11.74
CA LYS A 211 6.56 -26.05 -12.08
C LYS A 211 5.99 -27.16 -11.21
N PHE A 212 5.95 -28.35 -11.78
CA PHE A 212 5.63 -29.59 -11.10
C PHE A 212 6.85 -30.50 -11.12
N TYR A 213 7.15 -31.11 -9.99
CA TYR A 213 8.24 -32.07 -9.83
C TYR A 213 7.72 -33.48 -9.60
N ASN A 214 6.45 -33.61 -9.22
CA ASN A 214 5.79 -34.89 -9.13
C ASN A 214 5.15 -35.25 -10.50
N GLU A 215 5.71 -36.22 -11.19
CA GLU A 215 5.23 -36.63 -12.54
C GLU A 215 3.84 -37.26 -12.50
N THR A 216 3.41 -37.80 -11.35
CA THR A 216 2.11 -38.47 -11.20
C THR A 216 0.99 -37.52 -10.76
N PHE A 217 1.32 -36.30 -10.33
CA PHE A 217 0.37 -35.28 -9.85
C PHE A 217 0.63 -33.95 -10.54
N GLN A 218 -0.12 -33.69 -11.57
CA GLN A 218 -0.02 -32.44 -12.34
C GLN A 218 -1.40 -31.77 -12.44
N PRO A 219 -1.83 -31.06 -11.39
CA PRO A 219 -3.10 -30.34 -11.41
C PRO A 219 -3.11 -29.24 -12.45
N THR A 220 -4.30 -28.92 -12.91
CA THR A 220 -4.50 -27.86 -13.90
C THR A 220 -4.15 -26.49 -13.33
N VAL A 221 -3.34 -25.73 -14.05
CA VAL A 221 -3.10 -24.31 -13.82
C VAL A 221 -4.07 -23.51 -14.70
N TYR A 222 -4.76 -22.57 -14.07
CA TYR A 222 -5.76 -21.70 -14.67
C TYR A 222 -5.19 -20.30 -14.92
N HIS A 223 -5.62 -19.67 -15.97
CA HIS A 223 -5.42 -18.23 -16.19
C HIS A 223 -6.72 -17.51 -15.87
N ALA A 224 -6.89 -17.14 -14.58
CA ALA A 224 -8.07 -16.42 -14.12
C ALA A 224 -8.22 -15.07 -14.85
N THR A 225 -9.46 -14.69 -15.13
CA THR A 225 -9.83 -13.45 -15.82
C THR A 225 -10.79 -12.57 -15.00
N GLY A 226 -11.04 -12.98 -13.73
CA GLY A 226 -11.82 -12.25 -12.75
C GLY A 226 -13.25 -12.79 -12.59
N LEU A 227 -13.85 -12.50 -11.43
CA LEU A 227 -15.21 -12.93 -11.07
C LEU A 227 -15.48 -14.43 -11.27
N GLY A 228 -14.47 -15.30 -11.07
CA GLY A 228 -14.61 -16.74 -11.22
C GLY A 228 -14.51 -17.26 -12.65
N THR A 229 -14.11 -16.44 -13.62
CA THR A 229 -13.85 -16.84 -15.00
C THR A 229 -12.37 -17.16 -15.22
N ASP A 230 -12.05 -17.87 -16.29
CA ASP A 230 -10.69 -18.13 -16.73
C ASP A 230 -10.58 -18.26 -18.26
N TYR A 231 -9.38 -18.10 -18.76
CA TYR A 231 -9.07 -18.27 -20.19
C TYR A 231 -8.88 -19.76 -20.50
N PHE A 232 -9.95 -20.43 -20.83
CA PHE A 232 -10.04 -21.89 -20.97
C PHE A 232 -8.98 -22.49 -21.92
N ARG A 233 -8.69 -21.83 -23.04
CA ARG A 233 -7.82 -22.35 -24.11
C ARG A 233 -6.38 -22.60 -23.66
N PHE A 234 -5.89 -21.86 -22.67
CA PHE A 234 -4.50 -21.95 -22.24
C PHE A 234 -4.31 -22.60 -20.86
N ARG A 235 -5.29 -23.34 -20.38
CA ARG A 235 -5.14 -24.19 -19.19
C ARG A 235 -4.00 -25.20 -19.40
N GLY A 236 -3.21 -25.45 -18.38
CA GLY A 236 -2.09 -26.38 -18.50
C GLY A 236 -1.51 -26.77 -17.14
N SER A 237 -0.46 -27.62 -17.16
CA SER A 237 0.25 -28.04 -15.95
C SER A 237 1.45 -27.14 -15.68
N ASN A 238 2.42 -27.06 -16.59
CA ASN A 238 3.57 -26.16 -16.44
C ASN A 238 3.32 -24.88 -17.19
N THR A 239 3.45 -23.73 -16.51
CA THR A 239 3.25 -22.46 -17.16
C THR A 239 4.31 -21.44 -16.77
N ASN A 240 4.82 -20.72 -17.75
CA ASN A 240 5.70 -19.59 -17.57
C ASN A 240 4.99 -18.35 -18.08
N THR A 241 4.69 -17.45 -17.17
CA THR A 241 4.09 -16.16 -17.50
C THR A 241 4.89 -15.02 -16.89
N TYR A 242 4.69 -13.83 -17.42
CA TYR A 242 5.15 -12.63 -16.77
C TYR A 242 4.21 -11.46 -17.02
N TYR A 243 4.27 -10.49 -16.14
CA TYR A 243 3.54 -9.23 -16.22
C TYR A 243 4.56 -8.13 -16.50
N ASN A 244 4.27 -7.30 -17.50
CA ASN A 244 5.13 -6.21 -17.92
C ASN A 244 4.34 -4.89 -17.83
N GLY A 245 4.52 -4.18 -16.73
CA GLY A 245 3.72 -3.01 -16.39
C GLY A 245 4.48 -1.70 -16.44
N ARG A 246 3.73 -0.62 -16.48
CA ARG A 246 4.20 0.76 -16.39
C ARG A 246 3.21 1.61 -15.63
N ASN A 247 3.70 2.58 -14.90
CA ASN A 247 2.88 3.60 -14.28
C ASN A 247 3.33 5.00 -14.71
N PHE A 248 2.41 5.94 -14.59
CA PHE A 248 2.66 7.34 -14.86
C PHE A 248 1.64 8.16 -14.07
N GLY A 249 2.05 9.30 -13.54
CA GLY A 249 1.16 10.16 -12.78
C GLY A 249 1.49 11.63 -12.88
N ILE A 250 0.48 12.46 -12.65
CA ILE A 250 0.61 13.91 -12.52
C ILE A 250 -0.14 14.36 -11.27
N GLN A 251 0.44 15.29 -10.56
CA GLN A 251 -0.11 15.85 -9.34
C GLN A 251 0.02 17.36 -9.35
N ALA A 252 -1.01 18.05 -8.88
CA ALA A 252 -1.01 19.48 -8.65
C ALA A 252 -1.53 19.78 -7.25
N ASP A 253 -0.87 20.69 -6.57
CA ASP A 253 -1.16 21.11 -5.20
C ASP A 253 -1.24 22.62 -5.14
N ALA A 254 -2.20 23.13 -4.38
CA ALA A 254 -2.24 24.53 -4.00
C ALA A 254 -2.46 24.62 -2.50
N ALA A 255 -1.53 25.23 -1.77
CA ALA A 255 -1.64 25.40 -0.33
C ALA A 255 -1.11 26.75 0.09
N SER A 256 -1.84 27.42 0.95
CA SER A 256 -1.51 28.76 1.45
C SER A 256 -1.83 28.90 2.92
N ALA A 257 -0.96 29.61 3.62
CA ALA A 257 -1.28 30.09 4.95
C ALA A 257 -2.33 31.17 4.88
N LEU A 258 -3.49 30.95 5.49
CA LEU A 258 -4.56 31.92 5.66
C LEU A 258 -4.33 32.67 6.98
N GLY A 259 -3.47 33.68 6.95
CA GLY A 259 -2.99 34.37 8.13
C GLY A 259 -1.88 33.60 8.86
N LYS A 260 -1.72 33.87 10.18
CA LYS A 260 -0.63 33.27 10.99
C LYS A 260 -0.97 31.90 11.59
N ILE A 261 -2.26 31.57 11.64
CA ILE A 261 -2.77 30.43 12.45
C ILE A 261 -3.43 29.34 11.61
N THR A 262 -3.82 29.64 10.37
CA THR A 262 -4.52 28.68 9.52
C THR A 262 -3.72 28.38 8.26
N ASP A 263 -3.61 27.12 7.91
CA ASP A 263 -3.10 26.60 6.64
C ASP A 263 -4.24 25.86 5.92
N ALA A 264 -4.41 26.10 4.63
CA ALA A 264 -5.41 25.42 3.83
C ALA A 264 -4.84 25.06 2.46
N GLY A 265 -5.30 23.95 1.91
CA GLY A 265 -4.84 23.50 0.60
C GLY A 265 -5.78 22.56 -0.09
N ILE A 266 -5.59 22.48 -1.40
CA ILE A 266 -6.26 21.56 -2.30
C ILE A 266 -5.21 20.74 -3.05
N HIS A 267 -5.61 19.55 -3.43
CA HIS A 267 -4.80 18.58 -4.14
C HIS A 267 -5.63 17.92 -5.24
N VAL A 268 -5.02 17.70 -6.38
CA VAL A 268 -5.58 16.86 -7.44
C VAL A 268 -4.46 16.00 -8.03
N ALA A 269 -4.76 14.74 -8.29
CA ALA A 269 -3.83 13.83 -8.93
C ALA A 269 -4.54 12.90 -9.91
N TYR A 270 -3.81 12.52 -10.94
CA TYR A 270 -4.16 11.45 -11.84
C TYR A 270 -3.00 10.50 -11.93
N ASP A 271 -3.28 9.22 -11.71
CA ASP A 271 -2.31 8.13 -11.87
C ASP A 271 -2.88 7.09 -12.86
N TYR A 272 -2.03 6.63 -13.76
CA TYR A 272 -2.26 5.54 -14.67
C TYR A 272 -1.35 4.37 -14.31
N PHE A 273 -1.89 3.16 -14.28
CA PHE A 273 -1.14 1.93 -14.19
C PHE A 273 -1.65 0.94 -15.23
N GLY A 274 -0.77 0.29 -15.95
CA GLY A 274 -1.16 -0.75 -16.90
C GLY A 274 -0.10 -1.80 -17.03
N PHE A 275 -0.52 -3.02 -17.38
CA PHE A 275 0.39 -4.14 -17.67
C PHE A 275 -0.17 -5.06 -18.74
N ASP A 276 0.73 -5.78 -19.38
CA ASP A 276 0.43 -6.93 -20.24
C ASP A 276 0.79 -8.22 -19.50
N LYS A 277 -0.11 -9.22 -19.50
CA LYS A 277 0.15 -10.60 -19.11
C LYS A 277 0.57 -11.39 -20.30
N ILE A 278 1.78 -11.95 -20.27
CA ILE A 278 2.39 -12.67 -21.41
C ILE A 278 2.66 -14.11 -21.00
N ILE A 279 2.26 -15.07 -21.83
CA ILE A 279 2.57 -16.49 -21.68
C ILE A 279 3.85 -16.77 -22.47
N SER A 280 5.01 -16.79 -21.78
CA SER A 280 6.29 -16.95 -22.45
C SER A 280 6.51 -18.35 -23.02
N SER A 281 5.90 -19.37 -22.44
CA SER A 281 5.91 -20.75 -22.96
C SER A 281 5.18 -20.93 -24.30
N LEU A 282 4.37 -19.95 -24.72
CA LEU A 282 3.63 -19.93 -25.98
C LEU A 282 4.16 -18.85 -26.93
N ASN A 283 5.47 -18.79 -27.08
CA ASN A 283 6.14 -17.84 -27.97
C ASN A 283 5.79 -16.37 -27.64
N GLU A 284 5.90 -16.00 -26.35
CA GLU A 284 5.63 -14.63 -25.84
C GLU A 284 4.20 -14.15 -26.17
N LEU A 285 3.20 -15.03 -26.00
CA LEU A 285 1.80 -14.74 -26.29
C LEU A 285 1.24 -13.65 -25.37
N PRO A 286 0.82 -12.47 -25.86
CA PRO A 286 0.20 -11.42 -25.04
C PRO A 286 -1.26 -11.79 -24.77
N MET A 287 -1.51 -12.54 -23.68
CA MET A 287 -2.84 -13.09 -23.37
C MET A 287 -3.86 -12.01 -23.05
N ALA A 288 -3.48 -11.04 -22.23
CA ALA A 288 -4.38 -10.04 -21.70
C ALA A 288 -3.63 -8.80 -21.22
N SER A 289 -4.35 -7.68 -21.09
CA SER A 289 -3.80 -6.44 -20.57
C SER A 289 -4.74 -5.76 -19.58
N VAL A 290 -4.18 -4.94 -18.70
CA VAL A 290 -4.92 -4.09 -17.77
C VAL A 290 -4.57 -2.64 -18.01
N ALA A 291 -5.59 -1.78 -17.95
CA ALA A 291 -5.45 -0.33 -17.85
C ALA A 291 -6.22 0.16 -16.63
N GLU A 292 -5.54 0.81 -15.70
CA GLU A 292 -6.13 1.43 -14.52
C GLU A 292 -5.92 2.93 -14.53
N HIS A 293 -7.00 3.66 -14.30
CA HIS A 293 -7.05 5.11 -14.19
C HIS A 293 -7.52 5.48 -12.79
N ARG A 294 -6.73 6.25 -12.06
CA ARG A 294 -7.05 6.71 -10.72
C ARG A 294 -7.04 8.22 -10.67
N PHE A 295 -8.15 8.80 -10.23
CA PHE A 295 -8.31 10.23 -9.96
C PHE A 295 -8.44 10.43 -8.46
N ASN A 296 -7.68 11.36 -7.91
CA ASN A 296 -7.76 11.76 -6.51
C ASN A 296 -7.92 13.27 -6.43
N ALA A 297 -8.86 13.71 -5.59
CA ALA A 297 -9.01 15.10 -5.21
C ALA A 297 -9.13 15.20 -3.69
N ALA A 298 -8.40 16.12 -3.07
CA ALA A 298 -8.44 16.32 -1.65
C ALA A 298 -8.30 17.78 -1.26
N ALA A 299 -8.79 18.11 -0.06
CA ALA A 299 -8.65 19.43 0.53
C ALA A 299 -8.39 19.31 2.03
N HIS A 300 -7.70 20.28 2.60
CA HIS A 300 -7.49 20.35 4.03
C HIS A 300 -7.53 21.78 4.55
N ILE A 301 -7.90 21.90 5.82
CA ILE A 301 -7.75 23.10 6.63
C ILE A 301 -7.12 22.66 7.94
N LEU A 302 -6.05 23.34 8.37
CA LEU A 302 -5.39 23.14 9.65
C LEU A 302 -5.30 24.48 10.36
N THR A 303 -5.83 24.56 11.57
CA THR A 303 -5.88 25.81 12.37
C THR A 303 -5.26 25.59 13.73
N ARG A 304 -4.37 26.50 14.14
CA ARG A 304 -3.75 26.56 15.46
C ARG A 304 -4.43 27.64 16.27
N PHE A 305 -5.31 27.29 17.20
CA PHE A 305 -6.04 28.27 18.05
C PHE A 305 -5.17 28.88 19.14
N ALA A 306 -4.16 28.14 19.59
CA ALA A 306 -3.16 28.56 20.55
C ALA A 306 -1.90 27.70 20.34
N ALA A 307 -0.84 27.99 21.07
CA ALA A 307 0.37 27.16 21.04
C ALA A 307 0.12 25.68 21.41
N THR A 308 -1.01 25.39 22.04
CA THR A 308 -1.37 24.08 22.58
C THR A 308 -2.50 23.36 21.83
N ASN A 309 -3.19 24.02 20.89
CA ASN A 309 -4.40 23.47 20.26
C ASN A 309 -4.28 23.52 18.73
N THR A 310 -4.41 22.40 18.10
CA THR A 310 -4.43 22.27 16.65
C THR A 310 -5.70 21.51 16.23
N PHE A 311 -6.42 22.04 15.27
CA PHE A 311 -7.57 21.41 14.65
C PHE A 311 -7.36 21.26 13.16
N ALA A 312 -7.78 20.13 12.59
CA ALA A 312 -7.70 19.89 11.17
C ALA A 312 -8.98 19.25 10.63
N VAL A 313 -9.32 19.62 9.41
CA VAL A 313 -10.35 18.98 8.60
C VAL A 313 -9.71 18.58 7.27
N GLU A 314 -9.96 17.34 6.87
CA GLU A 314 -9.52 16.80 5.57
C GLU A 314 -10.73 16.20 4.86
N ALA A 315 -10.86 16.51 3.58
CA ALA A 315 -11.81 15.88 2.68
C ALA A 315 -11.04 15.25 1.52
N GLU A 316 -11.40 14.04 1.15
CA GLU A 316 -10.73 13.30 0.08
C GLU A 316 -11.76 12.49 -0.72
N ILE A 317 -11.62 12.46 -2.03
CA ILE A 317 -12.36 11.59 -2.93
C ILE A 317 -11.38 10.92 -3.89
N THR A 318 -11.49 9.62 -4.04
CA THR A 318 -10.72 8.83 -5.01
C THR A 318 -11.68 8.05 -5.90
N ARG A 319 -11.47 8.11 -7.20
CA ARG A 319 -12.15 7.25 -8.16
C ARG A 319 -11.12 6.45 -8.94
N THR A 320 -11.29 5.12 -8.97
CA THR A 320 -10.44 4.22 -9.74
C THR A 320 -11.30 3.45 -10.73
N GLN A 321 -10.85 3.36 -11.97
CA GLN A 321 -11.42 2.49 -13.00
C GLN A 321 -10.31 1.59 -13.52
N ARG A 322 -10.54 0.29 -13.47
CA ARG A 322 -9.66 -0.75 -14.01
C ARG A 322 -10.40 -1.51 -15.09
N ASP A 323 -9.86 -1.48 -16.30
CA ASP A 323 -10.35 -2.21 -17.45
C ASP A 323 -9.38 -3.34 -17.78
N GLY A 324 -9.92 -4.55 -17.96
CA GLY A 324 -9.18 -5.73 -18.37
C GLY A 324 -9.55 -6.13 -19.78
N ASN A 325 -8.56 -6.20 -20.66
CA ASN A 325 -8.73 -6.60 -22.06
C ASN A 325 -8.18 -8.00 -22.27
N GLU A 326 -8.93 -8.84 -22.97
CA GLU A 326 -8.54 -10.19 -23.35
C GLU A 326 -8.32 -10.26 -24.86
N ASN A 327 -7.19 -10.82 -25.26
CA ASN A 327 -6.88 -11.04 -26.66
C ASN A 327 -7.44 -12.39 -27.12
N ILE A 328 -8.13 -12.40 -28.24
CA ILE A 328 -8.72 -13.59 -28.86
C ILE A 328 -7.79 -14.04 -29.97
N PHE A 329 -7.47 -15.32 -29.98
CA PHE A 329 -6.51 -15.89 -30.89
C PHE A 329 -7.17 -16.91 -31.85
N GLY A 330 -6.72 -16.92 -33.10
CA GLY A 330 -7.01 -17.94 -34.10
C GLY A 330 -6.28 -19.26 -33.81
N GLU A 331 -6.41 -20.19 -34.73
CA GLU A 331 -5.66 -21.45 -34.67
C GLU A 331 -4.16 -21.20 -34.86
N ALA A 332 -3.35 -22.02 -34.17
CA ALA A 332 -1.92 -21.88 -34.24
C ALA A 332 -1.36 -22.31 -35.59
N GLU A 333 -0.56 -21.45 -36.20
CA GLU A 333 0.26 -21.76 -37.34
C GLU A 333 1.74 -21.71 -36.95
N ASN A 334 2.46 -22.83 -37.10
CA ASN A 334 3.87 -22.95 -36.68
C ASN A 334 4.11 -22.52 -35.23
N ASN A 335 3.21 -22.89 -34.30
CA ASN A 335 3.22 -22.50 -32.88
C ASN A 335 3.09 -20.98 -32.63
N ILE A 336 2.58 -20.24 -33.60
CA ILE A 336 2.23 -18.83 -33.49
C ILE A 336 0.70 -18.72 -33.53
N TYR A 337 0.12 -18.08 -32.51
CA TYR A 337 -1.32 -17.82 -32.42
C TYR A 337 -1.59 -16.40 -32.94
N PRO A 338 -2.24 -16.25 -34.14
CA PRO A 338 -2.58 -14.92 -34.64
C PRO A 338 -3.65 -14.29 -33.75
N GLU A 339 -3.40 -13.06 -33.29
CA GLU A 339 -4.42 -12.26 -32.59
C GLU A 339 -5.51 -11.83 -33.58
N ILE A 340 -6.75 -12.16 -33.27
CA ILE A 340 -7.94 -11.83 -34.10
C ILE A 340 -8.60 -10.56 -33.56
N ALA A 341 -8.73 -10.43 -32.25
CA ALA A 341 -9.41 -9.33 -31.59
C ALA A 341 -8.89 -9.12 -30.18
N SER A 342 -9.12 -7.93 -29.63
CA SER A 342 -8.93 -7.60 -28.23
C SER A 342 -10.21 -6.98 -27.70
N LEU A 343 -10.79 -7.56 -26.63
CA LEU A 343 -12.07 -7.15 -26.06
C LEU A 343 -11.92 -6.78 -24.58
N THR A 344 -12.58 -5.70 -24.17
CA THR A 344 -12.69 -5.35 -22.76
C THR A 344 -13.72 -6.26 -22.09
N MET A 345 -13.23 -7.30 -21.40
CA MET A 345 -14.06 -8.29 -20.74
C MET A 345 -14.32 -7.96 -19.29
N PHE A 346 -13.32 -7.48 -18.57
CA PHE A 346 -13.41 -7.13 -17.16
C PHE A 346 -13.41 -5.61 -16.95
N ARG A 347 -14.25 -5.14 -16.03
CA ARG A 347 -14.23 -3.75 -15.55
C ARG A 347 -14.49 -3.67 -14.06
N ARG A 348 -13.68 -2.91 -13.34
CA ARG A 348 -13.91 -2.54 -11.96
C ARG A 348 -13.90 -1.03 -11.81
N SER A 349 -14.92 -0.49 -11.14
CA SER A 349 -15.01 0.93 -10.79
C SER A 349 -15.19 1.08 -9.30
N THR A 350 -14.28 1.80 -8.65
CA THR A 350 -14.39 2.13 -7.22
C THR A 350 -14.49 3.64 -7.04
N THR A 351 -15.29 4.08 -6.08
CA THR A 351 -15.32 5.46 -5.63
C THR A 351 -15.33 5.47 -4.12
N GLU A 352 -14.38 6.15 -3.51
CA GLU A 352 -14.30 6.33 -2.06
C GLU A 352 -14.20 7.81 -1.73
N GLY A 353 -15.06 8.28 -0.84
CA GLY A 353 -15.04 9.64 -0.31
C GLY A 353 -14.94 9.60 1.22
N SER A 354 -14.13 10.48 1.80
CA SER A 354 -13.99 10.60 3.26
C SER A 354 -13.87 12.04 3.72
N LEU A 355 -14.40 12.30 4.91
CA LEU A 355 -14.24 13.53 5.67
C LEU A 355 -13.65 13.16 7.02
N ARG A 356 -12.55 13.80 7.39
CA ARG A 356 -11.85 13.58 8.66
C ARG A 356 -11.79 14.86 9.46
N PHE A 357 -12.08 14.76 10.74
CA PHE A 357 -11.91 15.79 11.73
C PHE A 357 -10.81 15.32 12.70
N ALA A 358 -9.83 16.14 12.98
CA ALA A 358 -8.76 15.81 13.89
C ALA A 358 -8.46 16.97 14.81
N TYR A 359 -8.19 16.65 16.07
CA TYR A 359 -7.85 17.60 17.11
C TYR A 359 -6.65 17.13 17.91
N GLU A 360 -5.73 18.05 18.18
CA GLU A 360 -4.58 17.82 19.06
C GLU A 360 -4.56 18.89 20.16
N HIS A 361 -4.39 18.45 21.40
CA HIS A 361 -4.21 19.29 22.56
C HIS A 361 -2.94 18.91 23.32
N THR A 362 -2.14 19.90 23.68
CA THR A 362 -0.94 19.70 24.50
C THR A 362 -1.13 20.38 25.85
N LEU A 363 -1.17 19.59 26.92
CA LEU A 363 -1.31 20.03 28.30
C LEU A 363 -0.03 19.66 29.06
N GLY A 364 0.86 20.63 29.26
CA GLY A 364 2.16 20.40 29.88
C GLY A 364 2.94 19.30 29.12
N ASN A 365 3.15 18.20 29.80
CA ASN A 365 3.90 17.05 29.27
C ASN A 365 3.00 16.00 28.55
N VAL A 366 1.72 16.27 28.44
CA VAL A 366 0.76 15.32 27.83
C VAL A 366 0.25 15.89 26.50
N ARG A 367 0.33 15.11 25.46
CA ARG A 367 -0.31 15.38 24.15
C ARG A 367 -1.46 14.40 23.95
N ILE A 368 -2.63 14.92 23.62
CA ILE A 368 -3.83 14.16 23.34
C ILE A 368 -4.23 14.44 21.89
N GLN A 369 -4.53 13.40 21.12
CA GLN A 369 -5.07 13.51 19.77
C GLN A 369 -6.38 12.73 19.69
N ALA A 370 -7.36 13.30 19.00
CA ALA A 370 -8.60 12.63 18.66
C ALA A 370 -8.90 12.82 17.18
N ARG A 371 -9.45 11.80 16.54
CA ARG A 371 -9.82 11.85 15.13
C ARG A 371 -11.16 11.16 14.94
N ALA A 372 -12.04 11.75 14.13
CA ALA A 372 -13.28 11.16 13.64
C ALA A 372 -13.25 11.13 12.11
N THR A 373 -13.77 10.06 11.54
CA THR A 373 -13.84 9.86 10.09
C THR A 373 -15.25 9.45 9.71
N GLY A 374 -15.82 10.09 8.70
CA GLY A 374 -17.04 9.66 8.02
C GLY A 374 -16.77 9.53 6.52
N GLY A 375 -17.48 8.63 5.84
CA GLY A 375 -17.23 8.44 4.42
C GLY A 375 -18.24 7.53 3.74
N TYR A 376 -18.01 7.33 2.46
CA TYR A 376 -18.79 6.47 1.60
C TYR A 376 -17.87 5.75 0.61
N ALA A 377 -18.15 4.47 0.36
CA ALA A 377 -17.44 3.64 -0.62
C ALA A 377 -18.46 2.95 -1.54
N SER A 378 -18.14 2.93 -2.83
CA SER A 378 -18.86 2.20 -3.88
C SER A 378 -17.87 1.37 -4.65
N ASP A 379 -18.14 0.10 -4.88
CA ASP A 379 -17.32 -0.82 -5.66
C ASP A 379 -18.22 -1.64 -6.59
N ARG A 380 -17.88 -1.64 -7.87
CA ARG A 380 -18.63 -2.35 -8.91
C ARG A 380 -17.68 -3.07 -9.84
N TRP A 381 -17.89 -4.39 -9.98
CA TRP A 381 -17.12 -5.30 -10.81
C TRP A 381 -18.03 -5.93 -11.83
N ARG A 382 -17.59 -5.95 -13.08
CA ARG A 382 -18.36 -6.55 -14.19
C ARG A 382 -17.42 -7.38 -15.06
N TYR A 383 -17.92 -8.55 -15.47
CA TYR A 383 -17.37 -9.35 -16.57
C TYR A 383 -18.42 -9.44 -17.66
N THR A 384 -18.02 -9.31 -18.93
CA THR A 384 -18.97 -9.08 -20.03
C THR A 384 -19.62 -10.36 -20.51
N GLU A 385 -18.84 -11.43 -20.76
CA GLU A 385 -19.33 -12.69 -21.31
C GLU A 385 -18.55 -13.88 -20.72
N PRO A 386 -19.19 -14.77 -19.98
CA PRO A 386 -20.58 -14.71 -19.52
C PRO A 386 -20.83 -13.52 -18.57
N GLU A 387 -22.01 -12.92 -18.65
CA GLU A 387 -22.29 -11.73 -17.82
C GLU A 387 -22.23 -12.06 -16.34
N ARG A 388 -21.34 -11.34 -15.63
CA ARG A 388 -21.19 -11.40 -14.17
C ARG A 388 -21.11 -9.99 -13.62
N LEU A 389 -21.79 -9.75 -12.51
CA LEU A 389 -21.83 -8.46 -11.85
C LEU A 389 -21.74 -8.66 -10.35
N MET A 390 -20.84 -7.94 -9.73
CA MET A 390 -20.72 -7.80 -8.28
C MET A 390 -20.64 -6.32 -7.93
N GLU A 391 -21.52 -5.84 -7.10
CA GLU A 391 -21.53 -4.45 -6.65
C GLU A 391 -21.89 -4.31 -5.19
N GLY A 392 -21.34 -3.30 -4.54
CA GLY A 392 -21.63 -3.00 -3.15
C GLY A 392 -21.33 -1.55 -2.79
N ASN A 393 -22.19 -1.02 -1.93
CA ASN A 393 -22.05 0.33 -1.39
C ASN A 393 -21.98 0.29 0.13
N ALA A 394 -21.20 1.17 0.73
CA ALA A 394 -21.07 1.24 2.18
C ALA A 394 -20.88 2.67 2.69
N ALA A 395 -21.48 2.98 3.81
CA ALA A 395 -21.11 4.10 4.64
C ALA A 395 -19.92 3.72 5.55
N ILE A 396 -19.02 4.65 5.79
CA ILE A 396 -17.85 4.45 6.63
C ILE A 396 -17.95 5.40 7.83
N ALA A 397 -17.70 4.88 9.01
CA ALA A 397 -17.58 5.67 10.23
C ALA A 397 -16.41 5.15 11.06
N GLY A 398 -15.66 6.06 11.69
CA GLY A 398 -14.53 5.67 12.52
C GLY A 398 -14.12 6.78 13.49
N ALA A 399 -13.51 6.35 14.59
CA ALA A 399 -12.90 7.25 15.56
C ALA A 399 -11.63 6.63 16.13
N ASP A 400 -10.63 7.46 16.38
CA ASP A 400 -9.42 7.07 17.07
C ASP A 400 -8.91 8.18 18.01
N ALA A 401 -8.24 7.75 19.08
CA ALA A 401 -7.60 8.63 20.04
C ALA A 401 -6.18 8.16 20.32
N ALA A 402 -5.30 9.10 20.60
CA ALA A 402 -3.95 8.82 21.03
C ALA A 402 -3.55 9.76 22.18
N VAL A 403 -2.72 9.24 23.06
CA VAL A 403 -2.09 10.02 24.14
C VAL A 403 -0.60 9.76 24.13
N ALA A 404 0.20 10.81 24.33
CA ALA A 404 1.63 10.71 24.53
C ALA A 404 2.00 11.51 25.78
N TRP A 405 2.68 10.86 26.71
CA TRP A 405 3.18 11.46 27.96
C TRP A 405 4.70 11.52 27.94
N HIS A 406 5.23 12.71 28.03
CA HIS A 406 6.67 12.98 28.07
C HIS A 406 7.13 13.14 29.52
N ALA A 407 7.89 12.18 29.99
CA ALA A 407 8.43 12.18 31.35
C ALA A 407 9.97 12.13 31.30
N ASN A 408 10.61 13.26 31.46
CA ASN A 408 12.08 13.41 31.52
C ASN A 408 12.79 12.70 30.33
N ARG A 409 13.26 11.45 30.52
CA ARG A 409 13.98 10.65 29.53
C ARG A 409 13.11 9.61 28.82
N CYS A 410 11.79 9.67 29.02
CA CYS A 410 10.87 8.68 28.48
C CYS A 410 9.66 9.35 27.83
N VAL A 411 9.18 8.82 26.72
CA VAL A 411 7.85 9.10 26.17
C VAL A 411 7.06 7.81 26.12
N LEU A 412 5.93 7.79 26.79
CA LEU A 412 4.96 6.72 26.70
C LEU A 412 3.80 7.18 25.83
N SER A 413 3.45 6.39 24.82
CA SER A 413 2.31 6.70 23.97
C SER A 413 1.40 5.48 23.81
N ALA A 414 0.10 5.77 23.74
CA ALA A 414 -0.93 4.79 23.45
C ALA A 414 -1.88 5.36 22.41
N LYS A 415 -2.35 4.49 21.53
CA LYS A 415 -3.34 4.81 20.51
C LYS A 415 -4.38 3.68 20.48
N ALA A 416 -5.66 4.03 20.34
CA ALA A 416 -6.73 3.07 20.11
C ALA A 416 -7.80 3.69 19.22
N GLY A 417 -8.49 2.86 18.47
CA GLY A 417 -9.60 3.31 17.63
C GLY A 417 -10.39 2.16 17.04
N ALA A 418 -11.50 2.53 16.40
CA ALA A 418 -12.35 1.61 15.68
C ALA A 418 -12.92 2.29 14.42
N SER A 419 -13.14 1.49 13.39
CA SER A 419 -13.87 1.91 12.19
C SER A 419 -14.83 0.80 11.74
N THR A 420 -15.93 1.19 11.13
CA THR A 420 -16.91 0.26 10.56
C THR A 420 -17.29 0.67 9.16
N ARG A 421 -17.54 -0.34 8.32
CA ARG A 421 -18.22 -0.19 7.03
C ARG A 421 -19.62 -0.79 7.18
N ILE A 422 -20.62 0.05 7.03
CA ILE A 422 -22.02 -0.32 7.09
C ILE A 422 -22.51 -0.44 5.65
N ARG A 423 -22.86 -1.65 5.24
CA ARG A 423 -23.32 -1.93 3.88
C ARG A 423 -24.72 -1.36 3.66
N THR A 424 -24.85 -0.55 2.63
CA THR A 424 -26.12 0.08 2.26
C THR A 424 -26.83 -0.65 1.14
N SER A 425 -26.06 -1.28 0.25
CA SER A 425 -26.59 -2.16 -0.79
C SER A 425 -25.51 -3.11 -1.30
N SER A 426 -25.93 -4.27 -1.79
CA SER A 426 -25.07 -5.24 -2.47
C SER A 426 -25.87 -6.05 -3.48
N LYS A 427 -25.22 -6.48 -4.57
CA LYS A 427 -25.78 -7.33 -5.60
C LYS A 427 -24.72 -8.25 -6.19
N LEU A 428 -25.07 -9.51 -6.38
CA LEU A 428 -24.29 -10.48 -7.13
C LEU A 428 -25.18 -11.07 -8.24
N THR A 429 -24.68 -11.10 -9.46
CA THR A 429 -25.28 -11.80 -10.60
C THR A 429 -24.23 -12.74 -11.18
N MET A 430 -24.55 -14.02 -11.22
CA MET A 430 -23.71 -15.07 -11.78
C MET A 430 -24.58 -15.94 -12.71
N PRO A 431 -24.06 -16.53 -13.78
CA PRO A 431 -24.80 -17.47 -14.62
C PRO A 431 -25.20 -18.72 -13.81
N GLU A 432 -26.44 -19.16 -13.92
CA GLU A 432 -26.97 -20.34 -13.19
C GLU A 432 -26.36 -21.68 -13.67
N THR A 433 -25.91 -21.73 -14.91
CA THR A 433 -25.48 -22.97 -15.59
C THR A 433 -23.98 -23.19 -15.57
N GLU A 434 -23.18 -22.18 -15.20
CA GLU A 434 -21.71 -22.27 -15.20
C GLU A 434 -21.14 -22.58 -13.81
N THR A 435 -20.70 -23.81 -13.63
CA THR A 435 -19.94 -24.23 -12.44
C THR A 435 -18.44 -24.14 -12.73
N SER A 436 -17.83 -23.00 -12.44
CA SER A 436 -16.37 -22.86 -12.43
C SER A 436 -15.82 -23.13 -11.02
N ALA A 437 -14.74 -23.91 -10.94
CA ALA A 437 -14.02 -24.09 -9.66
C ALA A 437 -13.51 -22.76 -9.07
N LEU A 438 -13.37 -21.72 -9.90
CA LEU A 438 -12.96 -20.38 -9.48
C LEU A 438 -14.12 -19.53 -8.93
N ASN A 439 -15.38 -19.98 -9.02
CA ASN A 439 -16.54 -19.22 -8.50
C ASN A 439 -16.43 -18.96 -7.00
N VAL A 440 -15.81 -19.87 -6.24
CA VAL A 440 -15.59 -19.71 -4.80
C VAL A 440 -14.82 -18.42 -4.47
N SER A 441 -13.91 -17.98 -5.33
CA SER A 441 -13.21 -16.69 -5.22
C SER A 441 -14.19 -15.51 -5.30
N ALA A 442 -15.03 -15.47 -6.33
CA ALA A 442 -16.01 -14.40 -6.52
C ALA A 442 -17.06 -14.38 -5.40
N GLU A 443 -17.54 -15.54 -4.97
CA GLU A 443 -18.46 -15.66 -3.85
C GLU A 443 -17.85 -15.14 -2.54
N ARG A 444 -16.58 -15.46 -2.28
CA ARG A 444 -15.86 -14.97 -1.10
C ARG A 444 -15.67 -13.47 -1.13
N GLN A 445 -15.28 -12.91 -2.26
CA GLN A 445 -15.16 -11.47 -2.47
C GLN A 445 -16.52 -10.77 -2.26
N TYR A 446 -17.62 -11.38 -2.76
CA TYR A 446 -18.96 -10.85 -2.54
C TYR A 446 -19.38 -10.88 -1.07
N LEU A 447 -19.07 -11.95 -0.33
CA LEU A 447 -19.36 -12.00 1.11
C LEU A 447 -18.70 -10.84 1.86
N LEU A 448 -17.47 -10.47 1.52
CA LEU A 448 -16.79 -9.31 2.10
C LEU A 448 -17.47 -7.99 1.68
N MET A 449 -17.94 -7.93 0.43
CA MET A 449 -18.60 -6.73 -0.10
C MET A 449 -20.01 -6.57 0.46
N ALA A 450 -20.73 -7.65 0.72
CA ALA A 450 -22.12 -7.65 1.13
C ALA A 450 -22.33 -7.48 2.63
N ASN A 451 -21.34 -7.78 3.46
CA ASN A 451 -21.48 -7.77 4.92
C ASN A 451 -20.84 -6.53 5.55
N ASN A 452 -21.35 -6.14 6.70
CA ASN A 452 -20.74 -5.13 7.54
C ASN A 452 -19.41 -5.63 8.09
N ASP A 453 -18.46 -4.74 8.22
CA ASP A 453 -17.18 -5.03 8.85
C ASP A 453 -16.82 -3.98 9.91
N CYS A 454 -16.06 -4.42 10.90
CA CYS A 454 -15.47 -3.55 11.90
C CYS A 454 -13.99 -3.84 12.05
N THR A 455 -13.20 -2.78 12.10
CA THR A 455 -11.78 -2.83 12.37
C THR A 455 -11.50 -2.14 13.70
N TYR A 456 -10.77 -2.81 14.58
CA TYR A 456 -10.30 -2.26 15.86
C TYR A 456 -8.78 -2.18 15.80
N HIS A 457 -8.19 -1.16 16.38
CA HIS A 457 -6.75 -1.10 16.50
C HIS A 457 -6.33 -0.53 17.85
N ALA A 458 -5.22 -1.04 18.36
CA ALA A 458 -4.57 -0.53 19.55
C ALA A 458 -3.05 -0.60 19.36
N ALA A 459 -2.33 0.39 19.87
CA ALA A 459 -0.88 0.36 19.87
C ALA A 459 -0.34 1.09 21.11
N THR A 460 0.74 0.58 21.65
CA THR A 460 1.51 1.22 22.72
C THR A 460 2.96 1.34 22.29
N GLN A 461 3.62 2.42 22.68
CA GLN A 461 5.03 2.63 22.40
C GLN A 461 5.69 3.31 23.59
N ALA A 462 6.89 2.84 23.92
CA ALA A 462 7.78 3.47 24.88
C ALA A 462 9.06 3.88 24.17
N ASP A 463 9.41 5.15 24.25
CA ASP A 463 10.66 5.72 23.75
C ASP A 463 11.50 6.15 24.97
N PHE A 464 12.77 5.77 24.98
CA PHE A 464 13.72 6.09 26.05
C PHE A 464 14.96 6.77 25.48
N ALA A 465 15.29 7.96 25.95
CA ALA A 465 16.50 8.67 25.57
C ALA A 465 17.71 8.20 26.41
N ALA A 466 18.64 7.50 25.76
CA ALA A 466 19.94 7.20 26.40
C ALA A 466 20.77 8.47 26.58
N ASN A 467 20.68 9.39 25.60
CA ASN A 467 21.23 10.74 25.69
C ASN A 467 20.41 11.67 24.76
N HIS A 468 20.79 12.95 24.64
CA HIS A 468 20.08 13.92 23.80
C HIS A 468 20.08 13.61 22.30
N ARG A 469 20.95 12.72 21.82
CA ARG A 469 21.08 12.36 20.40
C ARG A 469 20.54 10.98 20.05
N PHE A 470 20.48 10.10 21.04
CA PHE A 470 20.20 8.69 20.83
C PHE A 470 19.15 8.17 21.80
N GLY A 471 18.24 7.39 21.32
CA GLY A 471 17.22 6.70 22.10
C GLY A 471 16.90 5.31 21.56
N ILE A 472 16.16 4.57 22.37
CA ILE A 472 15.65 3.23 22.06
C ILE A 472 14.13 3.29 22.15
N PHE A 473 13.43 2.55 21.31
CA PHE A 473 11.98 2.43 21.43
C PHE A 473 11.52 0.98 21.28
N CYS A 474 10.38 0.72 21.92
CA CYS A 474 9.64 -0.52 21.77
C CYS A 474 8.17 -0.19 21.48
N ARG A 475 7.57 -0.86 20.48
CA ARG A 475 6.17 -0.69 20.10
C ARG A 475 5.49 -2.03 19.99
N LEU A 476 4.30 -2.13 20.56
CA LEU A 476 3.37 -3.22 20.37
C LEU A 476 2.11 -2.68 19.67
N ALA A 477 1.61 -3.39 18.70
CA ALA A 477 0.38 -3.03 18.01
C ALA A 477 -0.48 -4.26 17.77
N TRP A 478 -1.78 -4.06 17.83
CA TRP A 478 -2.81 -5.04 17.51
C TRP A 478 -3.86 -4.43 16.60
N THR A 479 -4.31 -5.21 15.61
CA THR A 479 -5.46 -4.86 14.78
C THR A 479 -6.38 -6.06 14.71
N GLY A 480 -7.64 -5.89 15.08
CA GLY A 480 -8.68 -6.89 15.00
C GLY A 480 -9.67 -6.57 13.90
N PHE A 481 -10.10 -7.58 13.16
CA PHE A 481 -11.14 -7.47 12.14
C PHE A 481 -12.31 -8.39 12.47
N ARG A 482 -13.52 -7.86 12.35
CA ARG A 482 -14.75 -8.62 12.41
C ARG A 482 -15.52 -8.37 11.12
N TYR A 483 -15.85 -9.42 10.38
CA TYR A 483 -16.53 -9.34 9.09
C TYR A 483 -17.37 -10.60 8.85
N ALA A 484 -18.32 -10.53 7.91
CA ALA A 484 -19.17 -11.65 7.51
C ALA A 484 -19.77 -12.43 8.71
N GLY A 485 -20.36 -11.70 9.65
CA GLY A 485 -21.04 -12.28 10.83
C GLY A 485 -20.10 -12.61 11.98
N SER A 486 -19.41 -13.75 11.96
CA SER A 486 -18.61 -14.24 13.07
C SER A 486 -17.11 -14.37 12.81
N VAL A 487 -16.66 -14.14 11.58
CA VAL A 487 -15.25 -14.35 11.22
C VAL A 487 -14.38 -13.25 11.80
N ASN A 488 -13.40 -13.65 12.61
CA ASN A 488 -12.45 -12.76 13.25
C ASN A 488 -11.05 -12.98 12.65
N ALA A 489 -10.35 -11.87 12.45
CA ALA A 489 -8.94 -11.87 12.11
C ALA A 489 -8.19 -10.96 13.09
N SER A 490 -6.96 -11.30 13.41
CA SER A 490 -6.10 -10.52 14.29
C SER A 490 -4.70 -10.42 13.70
N ASN A 491 -4.17 -9.20 13.71
CA ASN A 491 -2.79 -8.91 13.35
C ASN A 491 -2.08 -8.33 14.57
N TYR A 492 -0.93 -8.90 14.91
CA TYR A 492 -0.06 -8.47 16.00
C TYR A 492 1.27 -8.00 15.42
N ALA A 493 1.80 -6.91 15.93
CA ALA A 493 3.11 -6.42 15.55
C ALA A 493 3.91 -6.02 16.78
N ALA A 494 5.16 -6.47 16.85
CA ALA A 494 6.15 -6.04 17.83
C ALA A 494 7.32 -5.41 17.08
N THR A 495 7.78 -4.26 17.56
CA THR A 495 8.89 -3.53 16.96
C THR A 495 9.83 -3.04 18.08
N ILE A 496 11.12 -3.21 17.89
CA ILE A 496 12.16 -2.62 18.73
C ILE A 496 13.13 -1.88 17.84
N GLY A 497 13.56 -0.70 18.27
CA GLY A 497 14.43 0.09 17.41
C GLY A 497 15.20 1.18 18.12
N LEU A 498 16.06 1.80 17.35
CA LEU A 498 16.94 2.90 17.72
C LEU A 498 16.42 4.17 17.04
N VAL A 499 16.60 5.29 17.70
CA VAL A 499 16.26 6.62 17.19
C VAL A 499 17.42 7.59 17.42
N PHE A 500 17.73 8.38 16.38
CA PHE A 500 18.85 9.31 16.37
C PHE A 500 18.42 10.73 16.00
#